data_3da53c9fc8d8e2caa3d188e8c5bd39d7
#
_entry.id   3da53c9fc8d8e2caa3d188e8c5bd39d7
#
_cell.length_a   1.000
_cell.length_b   1.000
_cell.length_c   1.000
_cell.angle_alpha   90.00
_cell.angle_beta   90.00
_cell.angle_gamma   90.00
#
_symmetry.space_group_name_H-M   'P 1'
#
loop_
_entity.id
_entity.type
_entity.pdbx_description
1 polymer ?
#
loop_
_entity_poly.entity_id
_entity_poly.type
_entity_poly.pdbx_seq_one_letter_code
_entity_poly.pdbx_strand_id
1 'polypeptide(L)'
;MKRRWKSAVAALAAIVTIGSLTGVTTYAADSVSITNVSYDSTRELYEQYNKSFQEHWKEKTGQDVEITQSHGGSGKQALEVANGLEADVVTLALEYDVDAIQDAGLIDDGWVDEFPEDSAPYTSTIVFLVRKGNPKNIKDWDDLVKKDVGVITPNPKTSGGARWNYLAAWAYAKDKYNGDEDKIKEFIGDLYKNVLVLDTGARGATTSFVENGQGDVLIAWENEAYLSVKDYPDDYEIVTPSISILAQPSVAVVDKVVDKRGTRDVAEEYLNYLYSDEAQRIAGDNYYRPSNQDILKEYSDVFDLDINLVTIDDFGGWKKAQETHFSDGGIFDQIYEG
;
A
#
# COMPACT_ATOMS: atom_id res chain seq x y z
N MET A 1 -9.42 -92.61 -30.40
CA MET A 1 -8.54 -92.76 -31.51
C MET A 1 -7.34 -91.84 -31.43
N LYS A 2 -6.17 -92.40 -31.58
CA LYS A 2 -4.85 -91.81 -31.49
C LYS A 2 -4.60 -90.75 -32.56
N ARG A 3 -3.87 -89.70 -32.26
CA ARG A 3 -2.62 -89.38 -32.95
C ARG A 3 -1.82 -88.24 -32.24
N ARG A 4 -0.64 -88.67 -31.87
CA ARG A 4 0.53 -87.87 -31.51
C ARG A 4 1.08 -87.13 -32.71
N TRP A 5 1.58 -85.89 -32.51
CA TRP A 5 2.79 -85.50 -33.26
C TRP A 5 3.70 -84.62 -32.45
N LYS A 6 4.95 -84.85 -32.69
CA LYS A 6 6.09 -84.44 -31.87
C LYS A 6 6.71 -83.12 -32.42
N SER A 7 7.29 -82.38 -31.52
CA SER A 7 8.59 -81.72 -31.51
C SER A 7 9.00 -80.84 -32.72
N ALA A 8 9.32 -79.59 -32.43
CA ALA A 8 10.59 -78.97 -32.83
C ALA A 8 10.87 -77.78 -31.86
N VAL A 9 12.01 -77.89 -31.18
CA VAL A 9 12.59 -76.81 -30.33
C VAL A 9 13.38 -75.91 -31.31
N ALA A 10 13.11 -74.65 -31.35
CA ALA A 10 13.98 -73.66 -31.93
C ALA A 10 14.26 -72.60 -30.84
N ALA A 11 15.47 -72.62 -30.31
CA ALA A 11 15.97 -71.58 -29.38
C ALA A 11 16.31 -70.36 -30.22
N LEU A 12 15.56 -69.27 -29.93
CA LEU A 12 15.95 -67.91 -30.34
C LEU A 12 16.42 -67.19 -29.11
N ALA A 13 17.69 -66.81 -29.02
CA ALA A 13 18.29 -65.93 -28.08
C ALA A 13 17.81 -64.53 -28.36
N ALA A 14 16.90 -64.02 -27.51
CA ALA A 14 16.52 -62.59 -27.50
C ALA A 14 17.54 -61.85 -26.69
N ILE A 15 18.31 -60.96 -27.29
CA ILE A 15 19.16 -59.97 -26.67
C ILE A 15 18.22 -58.92 -26.07
N VAL A 16 18.08 -58.91 -24.74
CA VAL A 16 17.39 -57.85 -24.01
C VAL A 16 18.37 -56.68 -23.85
N THR A 17 18.28 -55.69 -24.74
CA THR A 17 18.89 -54.38 -24.51
C THR A 17 18.09 -53.68 -23.40
N ILE A 18 18.65 -53.67 -22.18
CA ILE A 18 18.18 -52.81 -21.07
C ILE A 18 18.55 -51.40 -21.45
N GLY A 19 17.64 -50.70 -22.13
CA GLY A 19 17.65 -49.26 -22.23
C GLY A 19 17.30 -48.67 -20.87
N SER A 20 18.30 -48.16 -20.17
CA SER A 20 18.10 -47.33 -19.01
C SER A 20 17.36 -46.05 -19.42
N LEU A 21 16.03 -46.07 -19.37
CA LEU A 21 15.25 -44.85 -19.28
C LEU A 21 15.60 -44.21 -17.94
N THR A 22 16.54 -43.28 -17.92
CA THR A 22 16.62 -42.29 -16.86
C THR A 22 15.37 -41.43 -16.99
N GLY A 23 14.31 -41.85 -16.31
CA GLY A 23 13.15 -40.98 -16.08
C GLY A 23 13.64 -39.76 -15.32
N VAL A 24 13.75 -38.65 -16.03
CA VAL A 24 13.81 -37.34 -15.38
C VAL A 24 12.43 -37.20 -14.71
N THR A 25 12.34 -37.59 -13.44
CA THR A 25 11.24 -37.14 -12.56
C THR A 25 11.42 -35.65 -12.42
N THR A 26 10.76 -34.87 -13.25
CA THR A 26 10.45 -33.48 -12.96
C THR A 26 9.55 -33.53 -11.70
N TYR A 27 10.15 -33.35 -10.54
CA TYR A 27 9.39 -32.93 -9.37
C TYR A 27 8.78 -31.59 -9.81
N ALA A 28 7.47 -31.55 -9.96
CA ALA A 28 6.78 -30.26 -9.93
C ALA A 28 7.20 -29.64 -8.61
N ALA A 29 7.87 -28.48 -8.66
CA ALA A 29 8.19 -27.76 -7.44
C ALA A 29 6.85 -27.50 -6.71
N ASP A 30 6.76 -27.93 -5.45
CA ASP A 30 5.55 -27.71 -4.65
C ASP A 30 5.22 -26.19 -4.71
N SER A 31 3.95 -25.87 -4.90
CA SER A 31 3.50 -24.47 -4.86
C SER A 31 3.70 -23.90 -3.45
N VAL A 32 4.13 -22.65 -3.35
CA VAL A 32 4.23 -21.92 -2.09
C VAL A 32 3.11 -20.88 -2.02
N SER A 33 2.66 -20.56 -0.81
CA SER A 33 1.65 -19.50 -0.62
C SER A 33 2.12 -18.50 0.40
N ILE A 34 1.91 -17.20 0.11
CA ILE A 34 2.16 -16.08 1.01
C ILE A 34 0.91 -15.22 1.17
N THR A 35 0.83 -14.52 2.28
CA THR A 35 -0.20 -13.53 2.57
C THR A 35 0.42 -12.15 2.70
N ASN A 36 -0.02 -11.20 1.87
CA ASN A 36 0.28 -9.79 2.01
C ASN A 36 -0.89 -9.06 2.67
N VAL A 37 -0.65 -8.42 3.80
CA VAL A 37 -1.62 -7.56 4.49
C VAL A 37 -1.27 -6.11 4.19
N SER A 38 -2.18 -5.42 3.49
CA SER A 38 -1.95 -4.09 2.91
C SER A 38 -3.00 -3.07 3.34
N TYR A 39 -2.72 -1.79 3.09
CA TYR A 39 -3.71 -0.74 3.28
C TYR A 39 -4.60 -0.54 2.05
N ASP A 40 -5.71 0.20 2.22
CA ASP A 40 -6.81 0.27 1.25
C ASP A 40 -6.42 0.71 -0.15
N SER A 41 -5.57 1.72 -0.28
CA SER A 41 -5.31 2.41 -1.56
C SER A 41 -4.42 1.62 -2.52
N THR A 42 -3.92 0.44 -2.13
CA THR A 42 -2.98 -0.37 -2.94
C THR A 42 -3.64 -1.51 -3.72
N ARG A 43 -4.97 -1.62 -3.73
CA ARG A 43 -5.67 -2.75 -4.35
C ARG A 43 -5.27 -2.97 -5.81
N GLU A 44 -5.36 -1.95 -6.61
CA GLU A 44 -5.09 -1.97 -8.05
C GLU A 44 -3.60 -2.22 -8.31
N LEU A 45 -2.73 -1.62 -7.50
CA LEU A 45 -1.28 -1.85 -7.55
C LEU A 45 -0.96 -3.33 -7.35
N TYR A 46 -1.40 -3.92 -6.23
CA TYR A 46 -1.07 -5.31 -5.92
C TYR A 46 -1.80 -6.32 -6.80
N GLU A 47 -2.93 -5.97 -7.40
CA GLU A 47 -3.55 -6.83 -8.41
C GLU A 47 -2.63 -7.02 -9.64
N GLN A 48 -1.95 -5.96 -10.09
CA GLN A 48 -1.01 -6.03 -11.21
C GLN A 48 0.35 -6.57 -10.77
N TYR A 49 0.86 -6.08 -9.65
CA TYR A 49 2.14 -6.49 -9.09
C TYR A 49 2.21 -8.00 -8.82
N ASN A 50 1.18 -8.58 -8.23
CA ASN A 50 1.16 -10.01 -7.90
C ASN A 50 1.27 -10.89 -9.15
N LYS A 51 0.67 -10.49 -10.28
CA LYS A 51 0.81 -11.22 -11.55
C LYS A 51 2.26 -11.20 -12.05
N SER A 52 2.88 -10.01 -12.04
CA SER A 52 4.28 -9.85 -12.43
C SER A 52 5.23 -10.63 -11.49
N PHE A 53 4.99 -10.56 -10.18
CA PHE A 53 5.80 -11.33 -9.22
C PHE A 53 5.64 -12.84 -9.37
N GLN A 54 4.43 -13.34 -9.65
CA GLN A 54 4.20 -14.78 -9.90
C GLN A 54 5.02 -15.27 -11.09
N GLU A 55 5.09 -14.50 -12.18
CA GLU A 55 5.91 -14.80 -13.35
C GLU A 55 7.39 -14.76 -12.98
N HIS A 56 7.85 -13.70 -12.31
CA HIS A 56 9.22 -13.56 -11.82
C HIS A 56 9.66 -14.74 -10.94
N TRP A 57 8.85 -15.09 -9.93
CA TRP A 57 9.16 -16.20 -9.02
C TRP A 57 9.22 -17.55 -9.75
N LYS A 58 8.29 -17.76 -10.67
CA LYS A 58 8.27 -18.96 -11.50
C LYS A 58 9.51 -19.08 -12.41
N GLU A 59 9.93 -17.99 -13.01
CA GLU A 59 11.14 -17.96 -13.84
C GLU A 59 12.40 -18.18 -13.01
N LYS A 60 12.48 -17.55 -11.83
CA LYS A 60 13.63 -17.64 -10.93
C LYS A 60 13.81 -19.01 -10.30
N THR A 61 12.72 -19.67 -9.90
CA THR A 61 12.77 -20.86 -9.03
C THR A 61 12.15 -22.12 -9.66
N GLY A 62 11.31 -21.96 -10.69
CA GLY A 62 10.47 -23.03 -11.23
C GLY A 62 9.23 -23.33 -10.38
N GLN A 63 9.03 -22.66 -9.22
CA GLN A 63 7.95 -22.86 -8.29
C GLN A 63 6.79 -21.90 -8.57
N ASP A 64 5.55 -22.36 -8.44
CA ASP A 64 4.38 -21.49 -8.45
C ASP A 64 4.18 -20.85 -7.06
N VAL A 65 3.75 -19.58 -7.04
CA VAL A 65 3.39 -18.89 -5.80
C VAL A 65 1.94 -18.43 -5.83
N GLU A 66 1.21 -18.70 -4.74
CA GLU A 66 -0.14 -18.20 -4.49
C GLU A 66 -0.05 -17.02 -3.52
N ILE A 67 -0.66 -15.88 -3.88
CA ILE A 67 -0.58 -14.66 -3.06
C ILE A 67 -1.99 -14.29 -2.61
N THR A 68 -2.22 -14.36 -1.29
CA THR A 68 -3.45 -13.88 -0.67
C THR A 68 -3.28 -12.43 -0.28
N GLN A 69 -4.25 -11.58 -0.64
CA GLN A 69 -4.27 -10.15 -0.32
C GLN A 69 -5.35 -9.85 0.72
N SER A 70 -4.99 -9.05 1.73
CA SER A 70 -5.93 -8.38 2.62
C SER A 70 -5.78 -6.87 2.49
N HIS A 71 -6.88 -6.14 2.40
CA HIS A 71 -6.88 -4.67 2.32
C HIS A 71 -7.85 -4.07 3.32
N GLY A 72 -7.43 -2.98 3.97
CA GLY A 72 -8.22 -2.26 4.95
C GLY A 72 -7.52 -0.99 5.43
N GLY A 73 -8.07 -0.30 6.40
CA GLY A 73 -7.36 0.81 7.05
C GLY A 73 -6.05 0.32 7.67
N SER A 74 -4.93 1.00 7.39
CA SER A 74 -3.57 0.55 7.73
C SER A 74 -3.41 0.21 9.22
N GLY A 75 -3.82 1.12 10.11
CA GLY A 75 -3.74 0.84 11.55
C GLY A 75 -4.62 -0.34 12.01
N LYS A 76 -5.78 -0.55 11.35
CA LYS A 76 -6.61 -1.73 11.60
C LYS A 76 -5.89 -3.01 11.14
N GLN A 77 -5.29 -3.00 9.94
CA GLN A 77 -4.54 -4.13 9.41
C GLN A 77 -3.34 -4.48 10.31
N ALA A 78 -2.60 -3.48 10.77
CA ALA A 78 -1.51 -3.68 11.73
C ALA A 78 -1.97 -4.35 13.01
N LEU A 79 -3.10 -3.88 13.57
CA LEU A 79 -3.68 -4.46 14.78
C LEU A 79 -4.15 -5.91 14.58
N GLU A 80 -4.71 -6.24 13.43
CA GLU A 80 -5.13 -7.61 13.10
C GLU A 80 -3.92 -8.56 13.02
N VAL A 81 -2.80 -8.12 12.41
CA VAL A 81 -1.54 -8.89 12.38
C VAL A 81 -0.97 -9.04 13.79
N ALA A 82 -0.87 -7.95 14.56
CA ALA A 82 -0.40 -7.99 15.95
C ALA A 82 -1.24 -8.92 16.84
N ASN A 83 -2.52 -9.11 16.53
CA ASN A 83 -3.43 -10.00 17.24
C ASN A 83 -3.53 -11.43 16.64
N GLY A 84 -2.68 -11.77 15.66
CA GLY A 84 -2.52 -13.14 15.18
C GLY A 84 -3.05 -13.46 13.79
N LEU A 85 -3.38 -12.44 12.98
CA LEU A 85 -3.56 -12.65 11.53
C LEU A 85 -2.19 -13.01 10.93
N GLU A 86 -2.07 -14.23 10.40
CA GLU A 86 -0.81 -14.73 9.84
C GLU A 86 -0.55 -14.08 8.47
N ALA A 87 0.23 -13.00 8.47
CA ALA A 87 0.76 -12.34 7.27
C ALA A 87 2.23 -12.73 7.09
N ASP A 88 2.64 -13.05 5.87
CA ASP A 88 4.07 -13.25 5.55
C ASP A 88 4.78 -11.92 5.36
N VAL A 89 4.07 -10.97 4.74
CA VAL A 89 4.54 -9.61 4.55
C VAL A 89 3.44 -8.62 4.88
N VAL A 90 3.83 -7.42 5.29
CA VAL A 90 2.95 -6.27 5.44
C VAL A 90 3.40 -5.16 4.52
N THR A 91 2.43 -4.44 3.93
CA THR A 91 2.67 -3.28 3.06
C THR A 91 1.69 -2.19 3.50
N LEU A 92 2.11 -1.40 4.50
CA LEU A 92 1.24 -0.50 5.25
C LEU A 92 1.46 0.96 4.86
N ALA A 93 0.53 1.84 5.25
CA ALA A 93 0.55 3.23 4.83
C ALA A 93 1.65 4.07 5.51
N LEU A 94 2.25 3.58 6.59
CA LEU A 94 3.23 4.32 7.38
C LEU A 94 4.00 3.41 8.35
N GLU A 95 5.22 3.83 8.67
CA GLU A 95 6.17 3.17 9.55
C GLU A 95 5.57 2.78 10.90
N TYR A 96 4.89 3.70 11.59
CA TYR A 96 4.31 3.45 12.91
C TYR A 96 3.34 2.25 12.96
N ASP A 97 2.62 1.98 11.86
CA ASP A 97 1.74 0.82 11.79
C ASP A 97 2.54 -0.49 11.68
N VAL A 98 3.73 -0.47 11.06
CA VAL A 98 4.69 -1.59 11.06
C VAL A 98 5.33 -1.75 12.44
N ASP A 99 5.75 -0.65 13.07
CA ASP A 99 6.29 -0.64 14.44
C ASP A 99 5.33 -1.29 15.46
N ALA A 100 4.03 -1.10 15.30
CA ALA A 100 3.05 -1.75 16.16
C ALA A 100 3.08 -3.29 16.07
N ILE A 101 3.46 -3.84 14.90
CA ILE A 101 3.64 -5.28 14.71
C ILE A 101 5.00 -5.73 15.29
N GLN A 102 6.03 -4.90 15.15
CA GLN A 102 7.33 -5.11 15.79
C GLN A 102 7.19 -5.12 17.32
N ASP A 103 6.48 -4.15 17.89
CA ASP A 103 6.21 -4.06 19.33
C ASP A 103 5.46 -5.31 19.85
N ALA A 104 4.66 -5.96 19.01
CA ALA A 104 4.04 -7.26 19.31
C ALA A 104 5.03 -8.45 19.20
N GLY A 105 6.27 -8.21 18.82
CA GLY A 105 7.34 -9.20 18.71
C GLY A 105 7.25 -10.11 17.48
N LEU A 106 6.56 -9.67 16.42
CA LEU A 106 6.36 -10.44 15.19
C LEU A 106 7.33 -10.07 14.08
N ILE A 107 7.86 -8.85 14.09
CA ILE A 107 8.88 -8.32 13.18
C ILE A 107 10.15 -8.08 14.01
N ASP A 108 11.31 -8.40 13.47
CA ASP A 108 12.59 -8.23 14.16
C ASP A 108 13.05 -6.77 14.10
N ASP A 109 13.99 -6.38 14.99
CA ASP A 109 14.54 -5.02 15.04
C ASP A 109 15.31 -4.69 13.75
N GLY A 110 15.18 -3.44 13.30
CA GLY A 110 15.92 -2.94 12.13
C GLY A 110 15.22 -3.16 10.79
N TRP A 111 13.96 -3.52 10.79
CA TRP A 111 13.16 -3.74 9.58
C TRP A 111 13.14 -2.53 8.62
N VAL A 112 13.27 -1.31 9.13
CA VAL A 112 13.34 -0.08 8.31
C VAL A 112 14.52 -0.11 7.35
N ASP A 113 15.67 -0.62 7.79
CA ASP A 113 16.90 -0.71 7.01
C ASP A 113 16.99 -2.00 6.16
N GLU A 114 15.98 -2.87 6.17
CA GLU A 114 16.02 -4.16 5.49
C GLU A 114 15.92 -4.02 3.96
N PHE A 115 15.13 -3.06 3.49
CA PHE A 115 14.96 -2.77 2.07
C PHE A 115 15.37 -1.33 1.75
N PRO A 116 15.68 -1.01 0.46
CA PRO A 116 16.07 0.35 0.07
C PRO A 116 15.04 1.42 0.43
N GLU A 117 15.50 2.69 0.51
CA GLU A 117 14.66 3.87 0.76
C GLU A 117 13.83 3.74 2.05
N ASP A 118 14.48 3.28 3.14
CA ASP A 118 13.85 3.06 4.44
C ASP A 118 12.63 2.12 4.36
N SER A 119 12.78 1.04 3.57
CA SER A 119 11.72 0.07 3.28
C SER A 119 10.44 0.70 2.68
N ALA A 120 10.60 1.78 1.89
CA ALA A 120 9.51 2.49 1.20
C ALA A 120 9.68 2.41 -0.33
N PRO A 121 9.15 1.39 -1.01
CA PRO A 121 9.40 1.13 -2.43
C PRO A 121 8.74 2.14 -3.37
N TYR A 122 7.78 2.90 -2.91
CA TYR A 122 7.07 3.96 -3.63
C TYR A 122 6.56 5.00 -2.64
N THR A 123 6.21 6.17 -3.15
CA THR A 123 5.66 7.27 -2.34
C THR A 123 4.36 7.79 -2.93
N SER A 124 3.70 8.68 -2.22
CA SER A 124 2.52 9.42 -2.67
C SER A 124 2.51 10.79 -2.02
N THR A 125 1.48 11.56 -2.31
CA THR A 125 1.21 12.82 -1.61
C THR A 125 -0.29 13.04 -1.47
N ILE A 126 -0.67 14.10 -0.79
CA ILE A 126 -2.06 14.44 -0.52
C ILE A 126 -2.49 15.55 -1.48
N VAL A 127 -3.63 15.33 -2.12
CA VAL A 127 -4.27 16.25 -3.05
C VAL A 127 -5.76 16.40 -2.70
N PHE A 128 -6.45 17.29 -3.39
CA PHE A 128 -7.90 17.44 -3.29
C PHE A 128 -8.56 16.90 -4.56
N LEU A 129 -9.53 16.01 -4.39
CA LEU A 129 -10.45 15.64 -5.46
C LEU A 129 -11.70 16.49 -5.31
N VAL A 130 -12.05 17.25 -6.35
CA VAL A 130 -13.21 18.15 -6.36
C VAL A 130 -14.16 17.80 -7.49
N ARG A 131 -15.40 18.28 -7.39
CA ARG A 131 -16.39 18.14 -8.47
C ARG A 131 -15.92 18.87 -9.71
N LYS A 132 -16.26 18.36 -10.90
CA LYS A 132 -15.87 18.94 -12.19
C LYS A 132 -16.25 20.42 -12.29
N GLY A 133 -15.33 21.24 -12.78
CA GLY A 133 -15.48 22.70 -12.85
C GLY A 133 -15.34 23.39 -11.50
N ASN A 134 -14.98 22.67 -10.45
CA ASN A 134 -14.65 23.19 -9.12
C ASN A 134 -15.65 24.25 -8.61
N PRO A 135 -16.93 23.91 -8.42
CA PRO A 135 -17.99 24.90 -8.14
C PRO A 135 -17.78 25.67 -6.82
N LYS A 136 -16.97 25.12 -5.90
CA LYS A 136 -16.61 25.79 -4.63
C LYS A 136 -15.33 26.61 -4.74
N ASN A 137 -14.68 26.62 -5.92
CA ASN A 137 -13.42 27.31 -6.18
C ASN A 137 -12.34 26.96 -5.12
N ILE A 138 -12.20 25.66 -4.84
CA ILE A 138 -11.18 25.10 -3.94
C ILE A 138 -9.82 25.22 -4.63
N LYS A 139 -8.87 25.87 -3.99
CA LYS A 139 -7.50 26.04 -4.52
C LYS A 139 -6.43 25.59 -3.54
N ASP A 140 -6.72 25.73 -2.25
CA ASP A 140 -5.79 25.41 -1.18
C ASP A 140 -6.53 25.04 0.11
N TRP A 141 -5.81 24.65 1.13
CA TRP A 141 -6.30 24.27 2.45
C TRP A 141 -7.24 25.30 3.09
N ASP A 142 -7.00 26.60 2.84
CA ASP A 142 -7.88 27.69 3.34
C ASP A 142 -9.31 27.60 2.83
N ASP A 143 -9.50 27.03 1.68
CA ASP A 143 -10.83 26.89 1.11
C ASP A 143 -11.64 25.81 1.82
N LEU A 144 -10.97 24.84 2.48
CA LEU A 144 -11.60 23.74 3.17
C LEU A 144 -12.22 24.15 4.53
N VAL A 145 -11.82 25.30 5.09
CA VAL A 145 -12.39 25.83 6.34
C VAL A 145 -13.55 26.80 6.12
N LYS A 146 -13.95 27.04 4.86
CA LYS A 146 -15.15 27.83 4.55
C LYS A 146 -16.42 27.11 4.98
N LYS A 147 -17.36 27.81 5.59
CA LYS A 147 -18.57 27.22 6.20
C LYS A 147 -19.51 26.49 5.23
N ASP A 148 -19.41 26.78 3.95
CA ASP A 148 -20.25 26.19 2.90
C ASP A 148 -19.52 25.09 2.10
N VAL A 149 -18.40 24.58 2.58
CA VAL A 149 -17.61 23.51 1.98
C VAL A 149 -17.74 22.24 2.81
N GLY A 150 -18.31 21.20 2.23
CA GLY A 150 -18.37 19.87 2.83
C GLY A 150 -17.12 19.06 2.49
N VAL A 151 -16.38 18.66 3.50
CA VAL A 151 -15.12 17.88 3.37
C VAL A 151 -15.38 16.41 3.64
N ILE A 152 -14.75 15.54 2.86
CA ILE A 152 -14.66 14.10 3.12
C ILE A 152 -13.20 13.74 3.36
N THR A 153 -12.94 12.97 4.39
CA THR A 153 -11.63 12.41 4.73
C THR A 153 -11.80 11.19 5.64
N PRO A 154 -10.91 10.19 5.59
CA PRO A 154 -10.99 9.08 6.52
C PRO A 154 -10.56 9.48 7.94
N ASN A 155 -10.83 8.59 8.92
CA ASN A 155 -10.56 8.82 10.33
C ASN A 155 -9.09 8.50 10.67
N PRO A 156 -8.30 9.44 11.19
CA PRO A 156 -6.89 9.22 11.55
C PRO A 156 -6.69 8.23 12.72
N LYS A 157 -7.73 7.89 13.47
CA LYS A 157 -7.66 6.84 14.49
C LYS A 157 -7.63 5.42 13.92
N THR A 158 -8.10 5.23 12.68
CA THR A 158 -8.22 3.90 12.05
C THR A 158 -7.48 3.78 10.72
N SER A 159 -7.22 4.91 10.05
CA SER A 159 -6.61 4.99 8.73
C SER A 159 -5.25 5.67 8.79
N GLY A 160 -4.20 4.95 8.41
CA GLY A 160 -2.88 5.55 8.22
C GLY A 160 -2.88 6.62 7.14
N GLY A 161 -3.65 6.41 6.06
CA GLY A 161 -3.84 7.44 5.03
C GLY A 161 -4.40 8.76 5.57
N ALA A 162 -5.33 8.68 6.51
CA ALA A 162 -5.90 9.87 7.17
C ALA A 162 -4.89 10.62 8.04
N ARG A 163 -3.92 9.92 8.63
CA ARG A 163 -2.85 10.58 9.39
C ARG A 163 -2.00 11.46 8.48
N TRP A 164 -1.67 11.01 7.28
CA TRP A 164 -0.99 11.81 6.27
C TRP A 164 -1.84 13.02 5.83
N ASN A 165 -3.15 12.85 5.62
CA ASN A 165 -4.06 13.95 5.29
C ASN A 165 -4.04 15.04 6.38
N TYR A 166 -4.13 14.63 7.65
CA TYR A 166 -4.08 15.53 8.79
C TYR A 166 -2.74 16.26 8.89
N LEU A 167 -1.61 15.53 8.74
CA LEU A 167 -0.29 16.13 8.85
C LEU A 167 -0.01 17.12 7.70
N ALA A 168 -0.52 16.85 6.50
CA ALA A 168 -0.43 17.80 5.38
C ALA A 168 -1.18 19.11 5.68
N ALA A 169 -2.41 19.02 6.22
CA ALA A 169 -3.17 20.19 6.66
C ALA A 169 -2.45 20.95 7.80
N TRP A 170 -1.88 20.22 8.74
CA TRP A 170 -1.09 20.79 9.84
C TRP A 170 0.14 21.54 9.34
N ALA A 171 0.87 20.97 8.37
CA ALA A 171 2.05 21.60 7.77
C ALA A 171 1.71 22.94 7.11
N TYR A 172 0.62 22.96 6.34
CA TYR A 172 0.12 24.20 5.75
C TYR A 172 -0.22 25.23 6.81
N ALA A 173 -0.97 24.86 7.84
CA ALA A 173 -1.33 25.77 8.92
C ALA A 173 -0.10 26.27 9.71
N LYS A 174 0.90 25.40 9.93
CA LYS A 174 2.17 25.75 10.58
C LYS A 174 2.92 26.82 9.79
N ASP A 175 3.01 26.68 8.47
CA ASP A 175 3.62 27.70 7.61
C ASP A 175 2.82 29.01 7.65
N LYS A 176 1.52 28.94 7.42
CA LYS A 176 0.62 30.09 7.38
C LYS A 176 0.65 30.94 8.66
N TYR A 177 0.68 30.28 9.80
CA TYR A 177 0.62 30.94 11.12
C TYR A 177 1.99 31.06 11.78
N ASN A 178 3.10 30.83 11.06
CA ASN A 178 4.47 30.91 11.56
C ASN A 178 4.69 30.10 12.86
N GLY A 179 4.06 28.92 12.96
CA GLY A 179 4.21 28.02 14.09
C GLY A 179 3.38 28.38 15.34
N ASP A 180 2.42 29.29 15.25
CA ASP A 180 1.49 29.61 16.34
C ASP A 180 0.53 28.44 16.58
N GLU A 181 0.82 27.61 17.58
CA GLU A 181 0.08 26.37 17.84
C GLU A 181 -1.41 26.56 18.07
N ASP A 182 -1.83 27.64 18.75
CA ASP A 182 -3.25 27.88 19.03
C ASP A 182 -4.01 28.15 17.73
N LYS A 183 -3.44 28.93 16.82
CA LYS A 183 -4.03 29.19 15.51
C LYS A 183 -4.01 27.95 14.60
N ILE A 184 -2.97 27.13 14.70
CA ILE A 184 -2.89 25.87 13.94
C ILE A 184 -4.03 24.94 14.41
N LYS A 185 -4.20 24.75 15.72
CA LYS A 185 -5.27 23.94 16.31
C LYS A 185 -6.67 24.47 15.94
N GLU A 186 -6.86 25.80 15.96
CA GLU A 186 -8.11 26.43 15.53
C GLU A 186 -8.39 26.12 14.04
N PHE A 187 -7.39 26.28 13.16
CA PHE A 187 -7.52 25.98 11.74
C PHE A 187 -7.89 24.52 11.46
N ILE A 188 -7.20 23.58 12.11
CA ILE A 188 -7.50 22.16 11.96
C ILE A 188 -8.87 21.83 12.54
N GLY A 189 -9.25 22.44 13.68
CA GLY A 189 -10.59 22.32 14.24
C GLY A 189 -11.66 22.80 13.28
N ASP A 190 -11.46 23.94 12.63
CA ASP A 190 -12.39 24.47 11.64
C ASP A 190 -12.48 23.57 10.37
N LEU A 191 -11.38 22.98 9.95
CA LEU A 191 -11.38 21.99 8.88
C LEU A 191 -12.23 20.77 9.28
N TYR A 192 -12.00 20.19 10.46
CA TYR A 192 -12.74 19.00 10.89
C TYR A 192 -14.21 19.27 11.23
N LYS A 193 -14.61 20.51 11.54
CA LYS A 193 -16.03 20.91 11.63
C LYS A 193 -16.77 20.81 10.29
N ASN A 194 -16.04 20.93 9.18
CA ASN A 194 -16.57 20.80 7.83
C ASN A 194 -16.57 19.36 7.34
N VAL A 195 -15.95 18.42 8.07
CA VAL A 195 -15.94 17.01 7.72
C VAL A 195 -17.32 16.39 7.93
N LEU A 196 -17.92 15.91 6.84
CA LEU A 196 -19.26 15.32 6.85
C LEU A 196 -19.26 13.84 7.26
N VAL A 197 -18.19 13.12 6.90
CA VAL A 197 -18.03 11.69 7.17
C VAL A 197 -16.57 11.40 7.47
N LEU A 198 -16.34 10.64 8.55
CA LEU A 198 -15.04 10.04 8.88
C LEU A 198 -15.11 8.54 8.63
N ASP A 199 -14.79 8.12 7.41
CA ASP A 199 -14.73 6.71 7.04
C ASP A 199 -13.56 5.99 7.71
N THR A 200 -13.66 4.66 7.85
CA THR A 200 -12.63 3.86 8.53
C THR A 200 -11.33 3.72 7.76
N GLY A 201 -11.33 4.00 6.45
CA GLY A 201 -10.19 3.91 5.55
C GLY A 201 -10.35 4.78 4.30
N ALA A 202 -9.28 4.93 3.53
CA ALA A 202 -9.25 5.81 2.36
C ALA A 202 -10.28 5.41 1.29
N ARG A 203 -10.42 4.11 0.97
CA ARG A 203 -11.40 3.62 0.01
C ARG A 203 -12.84 3.93 0.44
N GLY A 204 -13.16 3.86 1.73
CA GLY A 204 -14.46 4.27 2.27
C GLY A 204 -14.75 5.74 2.00
N ALA A 205 -13.76 6.61 2.23
CA ALA A 205 -13.88 8.05 1.97
C ALA A 205 -14.06 8.33 0.46
N THR A 206 -13.32 7.63 -0.40
CA THR A 206 -13.51 7.70 -1.86
C THR A 206 -14.92 7.27 -2.25
N THR A 207 -15.44 6.16 -1.72
CA THR A 207 -16.83 5.71 -1.97
C THR A 207 -17.85 6.75 -1.49
N SER A 208 -17.67 7.32 -0.30
CA SER A 208 -18.57 8.38 0.22
C SER A 208 -18.59 9.60 -0.69
N PHE A 209 -17.46 10.01 -1.22
CA PHE A 209 -17.36 11.15 -2.11
C PHE A 209 -17.81 10.81 -3.55
N VAL A 210 -17.22 9.78 -4.15
CA VAL A 210 -17.38 9.47 -5.58
C VAL A 210 -18.73 8.79 -5.86
N GLU A 211 -19.04 7.69 -5.13
CA GLU A 211 -20.22 6.89 -5.43
C GLU A 211 -21.47 7.43 -4.73
N ASN A 212 -21.36 7.88 -3.48
CA ASN A 212 -22.48 8.38 -2.71
C ASN A 212 -22.73 9.88 -2.91
N GLY A 213 -21.87 10.59 -3.63
CA GLY A 213 -22.04 11.99 -3.99
C GLY A 213 -21.96 12.97 -2.81
N GLN A 214 -21.36 12.56 -1.68
CA GLN A 214 -21.27 13.39 -0.47
C GLN A 214 -20.13 14.39 -0.56
N GLY A 215 -20.29 15.55 0.05
CA GLY A 215 -19.29 16.60 0.15
C GLY A 215 -18.94 17.31 -1.17
N ASP A 216 -18.13 18.34 -1.04
CA ASP A 216 -17.65 19.18 -2.13
C ASP A 216 -16.20 18.86 -2.49
N VAL A 217 -15.42 18.36 -1.51
CA VAL A 217 -14.01 18.02 -1.65
C VAL A 217 -13.67 16.76 -0.86
N LEU A 218 -12.87 15.88 -1.45
CA LEU A 218 -12.22 14.76 -0.78
C LEU A 218 -10.73 15.12 -0.60
N ILE A 219 -10.25 15.06 0.64
CA ILE A 219 -8.81 15.05 0.91
C ILE A 219 -8.33 13.64 0.64
N ALA A 220 -7.57 13.44 -0.43
CA ALA A 220 -7.23 12.12 -0.97
C ALA A 220 -5.73 11.95 -1.12
N TRP A 221 -5.30 10.70 -1.11
CA TRP A 221 -4.03 10.33 -1.67
C TRP A 221 -4.05 10.53 -3.19
N GLU A 222 -2.92 10.91 -3.75
CA GLU A 222 -2.78 11.24 -5.17
C GLU A 222 -3.24 10.09 -6.08
N ASN A 223 -2.88 8.85 -5.76
CA ASN A 223 -3.31 7.67 -6.53
C ASN A 223 -4.84 7.47 -6.53
N GLU A 224 -5.51 7.62 -5.39
CA GLU A 224 -6.98 7.51 -5.30
C GLU A 224 -7.68 8.61 -6.13
N ALA A 225 -7.11 9.82 -6.12
CA ALA A 225 -7.64 10.94 -6.91
C ALA A 225 -7.48 10.68 -8.42
N TYR A 226 -6.31 10.21 -8.86
CA TYR A 226 -6.10 9.87 -10.28
C TYR A 226 -6.96 8.70 -10.75
N LEU A 227 -7.11 7.65 -9.94
CA LEU A 227 -8.02 6.54 -10.25
C LEU A 227 -9.46 7.03 -10.39
N SER A 228 -9.91 7.92 -9.49
CA SER A 228 -11.27 8.50 -9.56
C SER A 228 -11.47 9.33 -10.83
N VAL A 229 -10.49 10.15 -11.23
CA VAL A 229 -10.57 10.93 -12.47
C VAL A 229 -10.49 10.03 -13.71
N LYS A 230 -9.71 8.95 -13.66
CA LYS A 230 -9.63 7.97 -14.76
C LYS A 230 -10.98 7.28 -14.99
N ASP A 231 -11.65 6.89 -13.89
CA ASP A 231 -12.92 6.17 -13.97
C ASP A 231 -14.11 7.10 -14.27
N TYR A 232 -14.03 8.38 -13.82
CA TYR A 232 -15.09 9.40 -13.97
C TYR A 232 -14.51 10.74 -14.46
N PRO A 233 -13.99 10.81 -15.71
CA PRO A 233 -13.23 11.98 -16.21
C PRO A 233 -14.09 13.25 -16.37
N ASP A 234 -15.40 13.09 -16.47
CA ASP A 234 -16.34 14.20 -16.63
C ASP A 234 -16.93 14.70 -15.30
N ASP A 235 -16.66 13.99 -14.18
CA ASP A 235 -17.30 14.27 -12.89
C ASP A 235 -16.34 14.90 -11.87
N TYR A 236 -15.04 14.71 -12.03
CA TYR A 236 -14.03 15.12 -11.04
C TYR A 236 -12.82 15.78 -11.67
N GLU A 237 -12.11 16.56 -10.86
CA GLU A 237 -10.78 17.11 -11.17
C GLU A 237 -9.93 17.18 -9.90
N ILE A 238 -8.59 17.19 -10.10
CA ILE A 238 -7.62 17.21 -9.01
C ILE A 238 -7.14 18.64 -8.81
N VAL A 239 -7.03 19.05 -7.56
CA VAL A 239 -6.41 20.30 -7.14
C VAL A 239 -5.20 19.95 -6.26
N THR A 240 -4.03 20.40 -6.66
CA THR A 240 -2.80 20.25 -5.88
C THR A 240 -2.68 21.43 -4.90
N PRO A 241 -2.60 21.20 -3.58
CA PRO A 241 -2.43 22.29 -2.61
C PRO A 241 -1.02 22.89 -2.67
N SER A 242 -0.84 24.09 -2.12
CA SER A 242 0.44 24.79 -2.10
C SER A 242 1.51 24.08 -1.24
N ILE A 243 1.09 23.37 -0.20
CA ILE A 243 1.92 22.54 0.68
C ILE A 243 1.22 21.20 0.85
N SER A 244 1.98 20.11 0.71
CA SER A 244 1.54 18.76 1.02
C SER A 244 2.63 18.01 1.79
N ILE A 245 2.51 16.69 1.89
CA ILE A 245 3.44 15.82 2.62
C ILE A 245 3.88 14.67 1.75
N LEU A 246 5.16 14.29 1.84
CA LEU A 246 5.68 13.07 1.23
C LEU A 246 5.18 11.88 2.04
N ALA A 247 4.18 11.19 1.53
CA ALA A 247 3.67 9.97 2.14
C ALA A 247 4.53 8.78 1.70
N GLN A 248 5.12 8.09 2.70
CA GLN A 248 6.03 6.95 2.50
C GLN A 248 5.39 5.69 3.09
N PRO A 249 4.67 4.89 2.27
CA PRO A 249 4.22 3.57 2.68
C PRO A 249 5.40 2.65 2.97
N SER A 250 5.30 1.89 4.05
CA SER A 250 6.37 1.03 4.53
C SER A 250 6.04 -0.44 4.32
N VAL A 251 7.05 -1.23 4.00
CA VAL A 251 6.93 -2.68 3.80
C VAL A 251 7.86 -3.43 4.73
N ALA A 252 7.42 -4.60 5.22
CA ALA A 252 8.26 -5.44 6.09
C ALA A 252 7.88 -6.92 5.97
N VAL A 253 8.85 -7.78 6.19
CA VAL A 253 8.64 -9.22 6.42
C VAL A 253 8.12 -9.43 7.84
N VAL A 254 7.16 -10.32 8.02
CA VAL A 254 6.69 -10.70 9.37
C VAL A 254 7.47 -11.93 9.83
N ASP A 255 8.62 -11.72 10.45
CA ASP A 255 9.65 -12.71 10.73
C ASP A 255 9.12 -13.97 11.40
N LYS A 256 8.31 -13.82 12.45
CA LYS A 256 7.80 -14.98 13.21
C LYS A 256 6.84 -15.84 12.37
N VAL A 257 6.17 -15.25 11.39
CA VAL A 257 5.24 -15.95 10.49
C VAL A 257 6.02 -16.69 9.42
N VAL A 258 6.94 -16.00 8.72
CA VAL A 258 7.72 -16.62 7.64
C VAL A 258 8.62 -17.74 8.14
N ASP A 259 9.21 -17.60 9.33
CA ASP A 259 10.03 -18.64 9.96
C ASP A 259 9.18 -19.89 10.32
N LYS A 260 7.99 -19.67 10.90
CA LYS A 260 7.04 -20.73 11.22
C LYS A 260 6.55 -21.46 9.97
N ARG A 261 6.30 -20.74 8.89
CA ARG A 261 5.72 -21.26 7.64
C ARG A 261 6.77 -21.76 6.65
N GLY A 262 8.04 -21.38 6.82
CA GLY A 262 9.12 -21.68 5.87
C GLY A 262 8.97 -20.92 4.55
N THR A 263 8.45 -19.69 4.60
CA THR A 263 8.16 -18.83 3.45
C THR A 263 9.11 -17.64 3.34
N ARG A 264 10.18 -17.59 4.13
CA ARG A 264 11.09 -16.43 4.20
C ARG A 264 11.65 -16.05 2.83
N ASP A 265 12.20 -17.00 2.09
CA ASP A 265 12.84 -16.71 0.80
C ASP A 265 11.88 -16.05 -0.21
N VAL A 266 10.64 -16.52 -0.28
CA VAL A 266 9.63 -15.96 -1.18
C VAL A 266 9.07 -14.62 -0.67
N ALA A 267 8.97 -14.44 0.64
CA ALA A 267 8.51 -13.20 1.26
C ALA A 267 9.54 -12.06 1.09
N GLU A 268 10.82 -12.34 1.35
CA GLU A 268 11.91 -11.39 1.12
C GLU A 268 12.02 -11.03 -0.37
N GLU A 269 11.94 -12.01 -1.27
CA GLU A 269 11.97 -11.75 -2.71
C GLU A 269 10.74 -10.94 -3.16
N TYR A 270 9.55 -11.21 -2.58
CA TYR A 270 8.34 -10.44 -2.86
C TYR A 270 8.52 -8.96 -2.55
N LEU A 271 9.15 -8.61 -1.44
CA LEU A 271 9.43 -7.22 -1.09
C LEU A 271 10.61 -6.63 -1.90
N ASN A 272 11.66 -7.41 -2.14
CA ASN A 272 12.80 -6.98 -2.97
C ASN A 272 12.37 -6.65 -4.42
N TYR A 273 11.48 -7.45 -5.00
CA TYR A 273 11.01 -7.24 -6.37
C TYR A 273 10.25 -5.92 -6.55
N LEU A 274 9.68 -5.33 -5.47
CA LEU A 274 9.05 -3.99 -5.50
C LEU A 274 10.02 -2.89 -5.99
N TYR A 275 11.33 -3.09 -5.84
CA TYR A 275 12.37 -2.15 -6.27
C TYR A 275 12.90 -2.44 -7.69
N SER A 276 12.42 -3.49 -8.36
CA SER A 276 12.76 -3.75 -9.76
C SER A 276 12.19 -2.68 -10.68
N ASP A 277 12.84 -2.44 -11.81
CA ASP A 277 12.36 -1.46 -12.80
C ASP A 277 10.93 -1.76 -13.27
N GLU A 278 10.57 -3.03 -13.38
CA GLU A 278 9.23 -3.45 -13.78
C GLU A 278 8.18 -3.10 -12.70
N ALA A 279 8.47 -3.44 -11.44
CA ALA A 279 7.57 -3.14 -10.34
C ALA A 279 7.45 -1.62 -10.08
N GLN A 280 8.52 -0.87 -10.28
CA GLN A 280 8.52 0.59 -10.18
C GLN A 280 7.63 1.22 -11.26
N ARG A 281 7.62 0.67 -12.49
CA ARG A 281 6.66 1.12 -13.53
C ARG A 281 5.24 0.70 -13.21
N ILE A 282 5.02 -0.50 -12.66
CA ILE A 282 3.68 -0.91 -12.17
C ILE A 282 3.19 0.07 -11.09
N ALA A 283 4.07 0.52 -10.18
CA ALA A 283 3.72 1.54 -9.21
C ALA A 283 3.31 2.86 -9.89
N GLY A 284 4.09 3.36 -10.86
CA GLY A 284 3.79 4.56 -11.65
C GLY A 284 2.47 4.46 -12.41
N ASP A 285 2.20 3.34 -13.05
CA ASP A 285 0.96 3.07 -13.81
C ASP A 285 -0.29 3.03 -12.91
N ASN A 286 -0.09 2.78 -11.59
CA ASN A 286 -1.11 2.85 -10.56
C ASN A 286 -1.06 4.14 -9.75
N TYR A 287 -0.42 5.16 -10.29
CA TYR A 287 -0.33 6.50 -9.71
C TYR A 287 0.36 6.59 -8.35
N TYR A 288 1.27 5.67 -8.05
CA TYR A 288 2.26 5.82 -6.99
C TYR A 288 3.56 6.36 -7.58
N ARG A 289 4.21 7.26 -6.87
CA ARG A 289 5.49 7.84 -7.29
C ARG A 289 6.59 6.80 -7.06
N PRO A 290 7.23 6.27 -8.12
CA PRO A 290 8.37 5.36 -7.97
C PRO A 290 9.46 5.95 -7.07
N SER A 291 10.08 5.13 -6.22
CA SER A 291 11.27 5.53 -5.45
C SER A 291 12.50 5.68 -6.35
N ASN A 292 12.55 4.91 -7.45
CA ASN A 292 13.57 5.08 -8.50
C ASN A 292 13.34 6.40 -9.25
N GLN A 293 14.25 7.36 -9.03
CA GLN A 293 14.14 8.72 -9.58
C GLN A 293 14.20 8.79 -11.11
N ASP A 294 14.86 7.84 -11.77
CA ASP A 294 14.91 7.82 -13.23
C ASP A 294 13.58 7.32 -13.82
N ILE A 295 12.95 6.34 -13.17
CA ILE A 295 11.61 5.88 -13.54
C ILE A 295 10.55 6.93 -13.18
N LEU A 296 10.68 7.60 -12.02
CA LEU A 296 9.76 8.69 -11.65
C LEU A 296 9.69 9.79 -12.72
N LYS A 297 10.81 10.11 -13.36
CA LYS A 297 10.87 11.10 -14.46
C LYS A 297 10.06 10.66 -15.69
N GLU A 298 9.87 9.35 -15.92
CA GLU A 298 9.03 8.83 -17.00
C GLU A 298 7.55 9.25 -16.80
N TYR A 299 7.15 9.57 -15.56
CA TYR A 299 5.80 9.98 -15.16
C TYR A 299 5.66 11.48 -14.90
N SER A 300 6.58 12.31 -15.39
CA SER A 300 6.54 13.78 -15.20
C SER A 300 5.32 14.47 -15.83
N ASP A 301 4.66 13.82 -16.79
CA ASP A 301 3.39 14.29 -17.36
C ASP A 301 2.17 13.95 -16.48
N VAL A 302 2.36 13.07 -15.49
CA VAL A 302 1.32 12.62 -14.54
C VAL A 302 1.47 13.36 -13.21
N PHE A 303 2.67 13.34 -12.64
CA PHE A 303 2.93 13.89 -11.31
C PHE A 303 3.48 15.30 -11.39
N ASP A 304 2.97 16.20 -10.56
CA ASP A 304 3.63 17.46 -10.25
C ASP A 304 4.87 17.17 -9.39
N LEU A 305 6.05 17.28 -10.01
CA LEU A 305 7.33 17.03 -9.33
C LEU A 305 7.85 18.25 -8.57
N ASP A 306 7.25 19.42 -8.78
CA ASP A 306 7.64 20.69 -8.15
C ASP A 306 6.79 21.04 -6.90
N ILE A 307 5.89 20.15 -6.51
CA ILE A 307 5.05 20.34 -5.33
C ILE A 307 5.90 20.50 -4.04
N ASN A 308 5.53 21.47 -3.20
CA ASN A 308 6.19 21.70 -1.92
C ASN A 308 5.76 20.63 -0.91
N LEU A 309 6.65 19.68 -0.63
CA LEU A 309 6.43 18.55 0.27
C LEU A 309 7.23 18.72 1.56
N VAL A 310 6.54 18.68 2.71
CA VAL A 310 7.18 18.39 3.99
C VAL A 310 7.33 16.87 4.16
N THR A 311 8.15 16.45 5.12
CA THR A 311 8.35 15.03 5.43
C THR A 311 7.89 14.72 6.85
N ILE A 312 7.85 13.46 7.23
CA ILE A 312 7.54 13.06 8.60
C ILE A 312 8.60 13.56 9.60
N ASP A 313 9.81 13.84 9.14
CA ASP A 313 10.89 14.38 9.97
C ASP A 313 10.59 15.80 10.46
N ASP A 314 9.80 16.59 9.71
CA ASP A 314 9.32 17.92 10.14
C ASP A 314 8.41 17.85 11.37
N PHE A 315 7.92 16.64 11.68
CA PHE A 315 7.12 16.30 12.86
C PHE A 315 7.91 15.55 13.94
N GLY A 316 9.21 15.31 13.70
CA GLY A 316 10.10 14.57 14.60
C GLY A 316 9.98 13.04 14.47
N GLY A 317 9.57 12.56 13.31
CA GLY A 317 9.35 11.15 13.00
C GLY A 317 7.98 10.63 13.45
N TRP A 318 7.63 9.42 13.02
CA TRP A 318 6.30 8.85 13.28
C TRP A 318 5.97 8.68 14.74
N LYS A 319 6.91 8.22 15.55
CA LYS A 319 6.69 8.04 17.00
C LYS A 319 6.25 9.33 17.64
N LYS A 320 6.96 10.45 17.36
CA LYS A 320 6.62 11.77 17.91
C LYS A 320 5.31 12.30 17.37
N ALA A 321 5.06 12.15 16.06
CA ALA A 321 3.81 12.57 15.44
C ALA A 321 2.62 11.80 16.04
N GLN A 322 2.74 10.49 16.24
CA GLN A 322 1.70 9.67 16.88
C GLN A 322 1.42 10.10 18.32
N GLU A 323 2.45 10.24 19.13
CA GLU A 323 2.33 10.69 20.53
C GLU A 323 1.65 12.05 20.63
N THR A 324 2.01 12.98 19.75
CA THR A 324 1.52 14.36 19.79
C THR A 324 0.09 14.49 19.28
N HIS A 325 -0.22 13.83 18.15
CA HIS A 325 -1.43 14.12 17.41
C HIS A 325 -2.51 13.03 17.52
N PHE A 326 -2.12 11.73 17.56
CA PHE A 326 -3.08 10.64 17.30
C PHE A 326 -3.29 9.67 18.46
N SER A 327 -2.43 9.68 19.49
CA SER A 327 -2.63 8.91 20.71
C SER A 327 -3.88 9.38 21.47
N ASP A 328 -4.39 8.54 22.36
CA ASP A 328 -5.55 8.90 23.17
C ASP A 328 -5.27 10.17 24.00
N GLY A 329 -6.15 11.14 23.86
CA GLY A 329 -5.96 12.49 24.42
C GLY A 329 -4.97 13.37 23.64
N GLY A 330 -4.47 12.92 22.49
CA GLY A 330 -3.64 13.71 21.57
C GLY A 330 -4.40 14.90 20.96
N ILE A 331 -3.70 15.71 20.17
CA ILE A 331 -4.29 16.94 19.61
C ILE A 331 -5.53 16.66 18.78
N PHE A 332 -5.58 15.56 18.01
CA PHE A 332 -6.75 15.20 17.22
C PHE A 332 -8.00 15.02 18.11
N ASP A 333 -7.88 14.29 19.21
CA ASP A 333 -9.01 14.09 20.13
C ASP A 333 -9.49 15.42 20.72
N GLN A 334 -8.55 16.30 21.14
CA GLN A 334 -8.88 17.62 21.69
C GLN A 334 -9.63 18.53 20.70
N ILE A 335 -9.31 18.40 19.40
CA ILE A 335 -9.95 19.21 18.35
C ILE A 335 -11.31 18.63 17.96
N TYR A 336 -11.44 17.31 17.95
CA TYR A 336 -12.62 16.61 17.41
C TYR A 336 -13.71 16.36 18.46
N GLU A 337 -13.39 16.34 19.75
CA GLU A 337 -14.37 16.21 20.84
C GLU A 337 -15.24 17.48 21.07
N GLY A 338 -15.00 18.52 20.27
CA GLY A 338 -15.68 19.81 20.37
C GLY A 338 -17.06 19.89 19.68
#